data_87197b91f9514e0bc315724d9cf3decb
#
_entry.id   87197b91f9514e0bc315724d9cf3decb
#
_cell.length_a   1.000
_cell.length_b   1.000
_cell.length_c   1.000
_cell.angle_alpha   90.00
_cell.angle_beta   90.00
_cell.angle_gamma   90.00
#
_symmetry.space_group_name_H-M   'P 1'
#
loop_
_entity.id
_entity.type
_entity.pdbx_description
1 polymer ?
#
loop_
_entity_poly.entity_id
_entity_poly.type
_entity_poly.pdbx_seq_one_letter_code
_entity_poly.pdbx_strand_id
1 'polypeptide(L)'
;MQQHTGQHLLSAVMNSYDGLNTLGWGMGSEGDMNYVDLARKPSEAEMEAIQARCNELISENLPIAVDTPSDAKQDRLPGDYDKGKGVIRVISIGGIDRNTCCGTHLRQTSHISLILLGSTQTVHGKNCRLSFTAGRRAIALSASSVGAMRSMARLWSCGQGAEEVAAAASRANDTLADLKKREKKLLAEIATYEVDRIKSEVQKEKAIWVYRADTGLEFFTGIIAQVKESVKGEGAVLLMASGEEKKSGSIVIYGEPAHVQVLTGKVQEALEGVKGGGKGEKWQGKVTEWKKGQLEGLKEVARSFSGSTDMSS
;
A
#
# COMPACT_ATOMS: atom_id res chain seq x y z
N MET A 1 -6.19 10.00 -31.97
CA MET A 1 -5.98 11.44 -32.29
C MET A 1 -5.93 12.33 -31.06
N GLN A 2 -6.92 12.35 -30.13
CA GLN A 2 -6.88 13.25 -28.96
C GLN A 2 -5.62 13.10 -28.09
N GLN A 3 -5.21 11.88 -27.78
CA GLN A 3 -4.00 11.62 -26.99
C GLN A 3 -2.74 12.16 -27.67
N HIS A 4 -2.58 11.88 -28.96
CA HIS A 4 -1.41 12.27 -29.73
C HIS A 4 -1.35 13.79 -29.94
N THR A 5 -2.47 14.42 -30.33
CA THR A 5 -2.51 15.89 -30.45
C THR A 5 -2.32 16.56 -29.07
N GLY A 6 -2.87 15.96 -28.00
CA GLY A 6 -2.65 16.42 -26.64
C GLY A 6 -1.18 16.33 -26.21
N GLN A 7 -0.45 15.29 -26.64
CA GLN A 7 0.98 15.17 -26.38
C GLN A 7 1.76 16.30 -27.05
N HIS A 8 1.47 16.62 -28.33
CA HIS A 8 2.12 17.75 -29.03
C HIS A 8 1.86 19.07 -28.31
N LEU A 9 0.62 19.35 -27.93
CA LEU A 9 0.27 20.56 -27.18
C LEU A 9 1.00 20.63 -25.83
N LEU A 10 1.02 19.53 -25.09
CA LEU A 10 1.73 19.44 -23.81
C LEU A 10 3.23 19.69 -23.99
N SER A 11 3.87 19.04 -24.97
CA SER A 11 5.28 19.24 -25.26
C SER A 11 5.60 20.68 -25.66
N ALA A 12 4.72 21.32 -26.47
CA ALA A 12 4.87 22.73 -26.87
C ALA A 12 4.86 23.67 -25.66
N VAL A 13 3.94 23.44 -24.70
CA VAL A 13 3.88 24.22 -23.45
C VAL A 13 5.09 23.97 -22.59
N MET A 14 5.50 22.72 -22.41
CA MET A 14 6.66 22.37 -21.58
C MET A 14 7.98 22.91 -22.12
N ASN A 15 8.12 23.06 -23.43
CA ASN A 15 9.31 23.65 -24.06
C ASN A 15 9.58 25.10 -23.63
N SER A 16 8.61 25.80 -23.05
CA SER A 16 8.81 27.16 -22.48
C SER A 16 9.42 27.12 -21.06
N TYR A 17 9.59 25.95 -20.47
CA TYR A 17 10.18 25.76 -19.15
C TYR A 17 11.58 25.15 -19.28
N ASP A 18 12.56 25.73 -18.59
CA ASP A 18 13.94 25.23 -18.65
C ASP A 18 14.04 23.78 -18.15
N GLY A 19 14.70 22.93 -18.94
CA GLY A 19 14.90 21.51 -18.64
C GLY A 19 13.64 20.64 -18.68
N LEU A 20 12.50 21.12 -19.20
CA LEU A 20 11.28 20.33 -19.41
C LEU A 20 11.00 19.99 -20.87
N ASN A 21 12.02 20.07 -21.74
CA ASN A 21 11.90 19.58 -23.11
C ASN A 21 11.61 18.08 -23.12
N THR A 22 10.70 17.66 -23.99
CA THR A 22 10.37 16.24 -24.17
C THR A 22 11.54 15.49 -24.79
N LEU A 23 12.05 14.49 -24.07
CA LEU A 23 13.10 13.57 -24.51
C LEU A 23 12.55 12.35 -25.23
N GLY A 24 11.36 11.92 -24.84
CA GLY A 24 10.64 10.78 -25.37
C GLY A 24 9.20 10.79 -24.93
N TRP A 25 8.38 9.97 -25.54
CA TRP A 25 6.97 9.83 -25.16
C TRP A 25 6.43 8.44 -25.52
N GLY A 26 5.33 8.07 -24.90
CA GLY A 26 4.61 6.84 -25.24
C GLY A 26 3.11 6.96 -25.00
N MET A 27 2.35 6.25 -25.82
CA MET A 27 0.90 6.16 -25.72
C MET A 27 0.51 4.90 -24.97
N GLY A 28 -0.19 5.07 -23.86
CA GLY A 28 -0.75 3.96 -23.09
C GLY A 28 -1.90 3.27 -23.82
N SER A 29 -2.10 2.01 -23.51
CA SER A 29 -3.26 1.21 -23.90
C SER A 29 -4.57 1.78 -23.33
N GLU A 30 -5.70 1.18 -23.66
CA GLU A 30 -6.97 1.57 -23.04
C GLU A 30 -6.93 1.29 -21.53
N GLY A 31 -7.18 2.33 -20.73
CA GLY A 31 -7.05 2.28 -19.27
C GLY A 31 -5.72 2.79 -18.73
N ASP A 32 -4.65 2.84 -19.53
CA ASP A 32 -3.36 3.35 -19.12
C ASP A 32 -3.19 4.83 -19.44
N MET A 33 -2.37 5.52 -18.66
CA MET A 33 -1.96 6.88 -18.98
C MET A 33 -0.85 6.89 -20.03
N ASN A 34 -0.83 7.95 -20.85
CA ASN A 34 0.31 8.25 -21.71
C ASN A 34 1.44 8.84 -20.86
N TYR A 35 2.62 8.98 -21.44
CA TYR A 35 3.74 9.64 -20.76
C TYR A 35 4.60 10.48 -21.70
N VAL A 36 5.31 11.41 -21.10
CA VAL A 36 6.44 12.13 -21.68
C VAL A 36 7.64 11.98 -20.74
N ASP A 37 8.82 11.76 -21.30
CA ASP A 37 10.08 11.70 -20.56
C ASP A 37 10.79 13.05 -20.65
N LEU A 38 11.25 13.55 -19.51
CA LEU A 38 11.81 14.87 -19.28
C LEU A 38 13.20 14.75 -18.67
N ALA A 39 14.07 15.76 -18.89
CA ALA A 39 15.42 15.77 -18.32
C ALA A 39 15.45 15.97 -16.79
N ARG A 40 14.37 16.53 -16.21
CA ARG A 40 14.20 16.72 -14.77
C ARG A 40 12.74 16.53 -14.34
N LYS A 41 12.55 16.38 -13.05
CA LYS A 41 11.21 16.40 -12.46
C LYS A 41 10.67 17.85 -12.44
N PRO A 42 9.44 18.11 -12.96
CA PRO A 42 8.76 19.37 -12.74
C PRO A 42 8.34 19.53 -11.27
N SER A 43 8.31 20.77 -10.77
CA SER A 43 7.69 21.08 -9.48
C SER A 43 6.17 21.02 -9.57
N GLU A 44 5.48 20.93 -8.42
CA GLU A 44 4.02 20.94 -8.39
C GLU A 44 3.45 22.23 -9.00
N ALA A 45 4.04 23.39 -8.70
CA ALA A 45 3.62 24.66 -9.28
C ALA A 45 3.81 24.71 -10.81
N GLU A 46 4.90 24.12 -11.34
CA GLU A 46 5.09 23.99 -12.79
C GLU A 46 4.03 23.04 -13.38
N MET A 47 3.71 21.92 -12.73
CA MET A 47 2.68 20.99 -13.20
C MET A 47 1.31 21.66 -13.28
N GLU A 48 0.93 22.41 -12.24
CA GLU A 48 -0.32 23.17 -12.22
C GLU A 48 -0.36 24.22 -13.33
N ALA A 49 0.71 25.02 -13.50
CA ALA A 49 0.80 26.05 -14.53
C ALA A 49 0.78 25.45 -15.94
N ILE A 50 1.50 24.37 -16.19
CA ILE A 50 1.52 23.67 -17.48
C ILE A 50 0.13 23.11 -17.80
N GLN A 51 -0.51 22.44 -16.86
CA GLN A 51 -1.85 21.90 -17.05
C GLN A 51 -2.87 23.01 -17.34
N ALA A 52 -2.83 24.10 -16.55
CA ALA A 52 -3.69 25.25 -16.74
C ALA A 52 -3.49 25.87 -18.14
N ARG A 53 -2.23 26.09 -18.54
CA ARG A 53 -1.92 26.65 -19.87
C ARG A 53 -2.36 25.75 -21.03
N CYS A 54 -2.18 24.44 -20.91
CA CYS A 54 -2.69 23.49 -21.91
C CYS A 54 -4.21 23.60 -22.07
N ASN A 55 -4.95 23.66 -20.98
CA ASN A 55 -6.41 23.73 -21.03
C ASN A 55 -6.92 25.13 -21.46
N GLU A 56 -6.19 26.19 -21.18
CA GLU A 56 -6.44 27.51 -21.71
C GLU A 56 -6.32 27.52 -23.25
N LEU A 57 -5.22 26.99 -23.80
CA LEU A 57 -5.00 26.86 -25.24
C LEU A 57 -6.05 25.97 -25.95
N ILE A 58 -6.58 24.96 -25.21
CA ILE A 58 -7.73 24.18 -25.69
C ILE A 58 -8.97 25.08 -25.79
N SER A 59 -9.20 25.95 -24.82
CA SER A 59 -10.34 26.86 -24.81
C SER A 59 -10.23 27.95 -25.86
N GLU A 60 -9.01 28.40 -26.22
CA GLU A 60 -8.74 29.37 -27.29
C GLU A 60 -9.11 28.83 -28.67
N ASN A 61 -9.34 27.52 -28.81
CA ASN A 61 -9.76 26.88 -30.06
C ASN A 61 -8.84 27.16 -31.26
N LEU A 62 -7.54 27.04 -31.07
CA LEU A 62 -6.54 27.33 -32.08
C LEU A 62 -6.55 26.32 -33.25
N PRO A 63 -6.32 26.77 -34.49
CA PRO A 63 -6.26 25.86 -35.63
C PRO A 63 -5.02 24.96 -35.56
N ILE A 64 -5.17 23.73 -36.01
CA ILE A 64 -4.08 22.78 -36.21
C ILE A 64 -3.95 22.50 -37.70
N ALA A 65 -2.89 22.98 -38.28
CA ALA A 65 -2.59 22.79 -39.72
C ALA A 65 -1.65 21.59 -39.90
N VAL A 66 -1.87 20.84 -40.96
CA VAL A 66 -1.06 19.70 -41.38
C VAL A 66 -0.56 19.98 -42.80
N ASP A 67 0.71 20.26 -42.90
CA ASP A 67 1.36 20.51 -44.19
C ASP A 67 2.20 19.28 -44.60
N THR A 68 2.33 19.05 -45.90
CA THR A 68 3.19 18.01 -46.47
C THR A 68 4.19 18.62 -47.43
N PRO A 69 5.15 19.42 -46.93
CA PRO A 69 6.12 20.07 -47.80
C PRO A 69 7.06 19.04 -48.43
N SER A 70 7.42 19.25 -49.68
CA SER A 70 8.35 18.38 -50.42
C SER A 70 9.78 18.39 -49.85
N ASP A 71 10.10 19.44 -49.09
CA ASP A 71 11.40 19.71 -48.46
C ASP A 71 11.40 19.49 -46.93
N ALA A 72 10.41 18.74 -46.38
CA ALA A 72 10.34 18.46 -44.95
C ALA A 72 11.65 17.87 -44.45
N LYS A 73 12.33 18.60 -43.56
CA LYS A 73 13.61 18.18 -42.98
C LYS A 73 13.43 16.88 -42.17
N GLN A 74 14.22 15.87 -42.57
CA GLN A 74 14.21 14.55 -41.99
C GLN A 74 14.98 14.48 -40.67
N ASP A 75 15.63 15.56 -40.24
CA ASP A 75 16.61 15.59 -39.16
C ASP A 75 16.02 15.44 -37.75
N ARG A 76 14.68 15.49 -37.60
CA ARG A 76 13.96 15.36 -36.30
C ARG A 76 13.11 14.10 -36.19
N LEU A 77 13.30 13.13 -37.06
CA LEU A 77 12.61 11.84 -36.98
C LEU A 77 13.38 10.91 -36.03
N PRO A 78 12.68 10.01 -35.27
CA PRO A 78 13.34 8.96 -34.52
C PRO A 78 14.31 8.16 -35.40
N GLY A 79 15.46 7.75 -34.87
CA GLY A 79 16.51 7.07 -35.62
C GLY A 79 16.11 5.69 -36.20
N ASP A 80 15.04 5.12 -35.72
CA ASP A 80 14.43 3.86 -36.14
C ASP A 80 13.29 4.05 -37.19
N TYR A 81 13.03 5.29 -37.59
CA TYR A 81 11.97 5.58 -38.57
C TYR A 81 12.34 5.11 -39.96
N ASP A 82 11.55 4.17 -40.51
CA ASP A 82 11.70 3.69 -41.89
C ASP A 82 11.25 4.77 -42.90
N LYS A 83 12.20 5.46 -43.46
CA LYS A 83 12.01 6.59 -44.42
C LYS A 83 11.23 6.19 -45.66
N GLY A 84 11.06 4.90 -45.95
CA GLY A 84 10.32 4.38 -47.11
C GLY A 84 8.82 4.19 -46.86
N LYS A 85 8.35 4.27 -45.64
CA LYS A 85 7.00 3.82 -45.28
C LYS A 85 5.99 4.92 -44.92
N GLY A 86 6.34 6.19 -44.94
CA GLY A 86 5.41 7.26 -44.55
C GLY A 86 5.64 8.60 -45.16
N VAL A 87 4.56 9.40 -45.27
CA VAL A 87 4.61 10.79 -45.66
C VAL A 87 4.96 11.63 -44.44
N ILE A 88 6.10 12.33 -44.49
CA ILE A 88 6.49 13.29 -43.46
C ILE A 88 5.58 14.51 -43.55
N ARG A 89 4.95 14.85 -42.45
CA ARG A 89 4.08 16.00 -42.30
C ARG A 89 4.66 16.98 -41.31
N VAL A 90 4.33 18.25 -41.48
CA VAL A 90 4.64 19.31 -40.51
C VAL A 90 3.32 19.71 -39.86
N ILE A 91 3.27 19.57 -38.55
CA ILE A 91 2.11 19.93 -37.75
C ILE A 91 2.37 21.29 -37.11
N SER A 92 1.44 22.22 -37.30
CA SER A 92 1.50 23.55 -36.69
C SER A 92 0.27 23.73 -35.79
N ILE A 93 0.48 24.13 -34.55
CA ILE A 93 -0.58 24.43 -33.58
C ILE A 93 -0.59 25.93 -33.32
N GLY A 94 -1.51 26.67 -33.96
CA GLY A 94 -1.81 28.09 -33.73
C GLY A 94 -0.62 29.03 -33.74
N GLY A 95 0.54 28.76 -34.13
CA GLY A 95 1.76 29.57 -33.97
C GLY A 95 2.57 29.29 -32.71
N ILE A 96 2.13 28.34 -31.87
CA ILE A 96 2.80 27.95 -30.62
C ILE A 96 3.85 26.89 -30.90
N ASP A 97 3.53 25.94 -31.79
CA ASP A 97 4.40 24.80 -32.09
C ASP A 97 4.39 24.48 -33.59
N ARG A 98 5.55 24.05 -34.10
CA ARG A 98 5.71 23.53 -35.44
C ARG A 98 6.70 22.38 -35.45
N ASN A 99 6.18 21.18 -35.57
CA ASN A 99 6.99 19.95 -35.47
C ASN A 99 6.70 18.96 -36.60
N THR A 100 7.72 18.17 -36.97
CA THR A 100 7.59 17.06 -37.90
C THR A 100 6.90 15.90 -37.23
N CYS A 101 5.85 15.36 -37.87
CA CYS A 101 5.13 14.19 -37.32
C CYS A 101 4.49 13.36 -38.43
N CYS A 102 4.49 12.03 -38.29
CA CYS A 102 3.88 11.10 -39.24
C CYS A 102 2.46 10.67 -38.83
N GLY A 103 2.01 11.05 -37.62
CA GLY A 103 0.72 10.68 -37.07
C GLY A 103 -0.44 11.51 -37.61
N THR A 104 -1.63 11.12 -37.17
CA THR A 104 -2.89 11.83 -37.45
C THR A 104 -3.22 12.81 -36.34
N HIS A 105 -3.70 13.98 -36.66
CA HIS A 105 -4.00 15.06 -35.74
C HIS A 105 -5.46 15.54 -35.85
N LEU A 106 -5.91 16.21 -34.81
CA LEU A 106 -7.17 16.97 -34.78
C LEU A 106 -7.02 18.25 -35.61
N ARG A 107 -8.13 18.90 -35.92
CA ARG A 107 -8.14 20.15 -36.67
C ARG A 107 -8.05 21.41 -35.82
N GLN A 108 -8.41 21.32 -34.57
CA GLN A 108 -8.46 22.44 -33.62
C GLN A 108 -8.12 21.94 -32.20
N THR A 109 -7.54 22.82 -31.38
CA THR A 109 -7.17 22.48 -30.00
C THR A 109 -8.39 22.15 -29.14
N SER A 110 -9.54 22.77 -29.34
CA SER A 110 -10.79 22.46 -28.63
C SER A 110 -11.24 21.01 -28.81
N HIS A 111 -10.89 20.34 -29.89
CA HIS A 111 -11.21 18.92 -30.10
C HIS A 111 -10.39 17.96 -29.17
N ILE A 112 -9.33 18.48 -28.54
CA ILE A 112 -8.63 17.74 -27.46
C ILE A 112 -9.52 17.60 -26.25
N SER A 113 -10.35 18.58 -25.96
CA SER A 113 -11.34 18.71 -24.88
C SER A 113 -10.73 18.98 -23.50
N LEU A 114 -9.83 18.17 -23.00
CA LEU A 114 -9.20 18.29 -21.67
C LEU A 114 -7.84 17.61 -21.68
N ILE A 115 -6.87 18.17 -20.98
CA ILE A 115 -5.60 17.54 -20.63
C ILE A 115 -5.50 17.50 -19.11
N LEU A 116 -5.16 16.32 -18.59
CA LEU A 116 -4.83 16.11 -17.18
C LEU A 116 -3.41 15.54 -17.08
N LEU A 117 -2.63 16.12 -16.19
CA LEU A 117 -1.33 15.59 -15.78
C LEU A 117 -1.52 14.62 -14.63
N GLY A 118 -0.75 13.56 -14.62
CA GLY A 118 -0.77 12.55 -13.58
C GLY A 118 0.52 12.58 -12.75
N SER A 119 0.90 11.42 -12.24
CA SER A 119 2.09 11.27 -11.41
C SER A 119 3.39 11.37 -12.21
N THR A 120 4.45 11.71 -11.48
CA THR A 120 5.83 11.69 -11.98
C THR A 120 6.56 10.45 -11.44
N GLN A 121 7.41 9.85 -12.28
CA GLN A 121 8.26 8.72 -11.92
C GLN A 121 9.69 8.98 -12.37
N THR A 122 10.68 8.68 -11.54
CA THR A 122 12.09 8.73 -11.92
C THR A 122 12.41 7.58 -12.86
N VAL A 123 13.07 7.87 -13.99
CA VAL A 123 13.51 6.90 -15.00
C VAL A 123 14.95 7.22 -15.39
N HIS A 124 15.79 6.18 -15.59
CA HIS A 124 17.16 6.32 -16.09
C HIS A 124 17.97 7.52 -15.52
N GLY A 125 18.41 7.40 -14.27
CA GLY A 125 19.23 8.41 -13.61
C GLY A 125 18.42 9.62 -13.12
N LYS A 126 18.58 10.78 -13.74
CA LYS A 126 17.91 12.03 -13.35
C LYS A 126 16.62 12.32 -14.14
N ASN A 127 16.35 11.54 -15.18
CA ASN A 127 15.19 11.76 -16.04
C ASN A 127 13.89 11.45 -15.28
N CYS A 128 12.83 12.14 -15.68
CA CYS A 128 11.51 12.02 -15.09
C CYS A 128 10.50 11.65 -16.16
N ARG A 129 9.68 10.67 -15.89
CA ARG A 129 8.49 10.35 -16.69
C ARG A 129 7.28 11.02 -16.06
N LEU A 130 6.65 11.91 -16.82
CA LEU A 130 5.39 12.55 -16.47
C LEU A 130 4.26 11.85 -17.19
N SER A 131 3.31 11.31 -16.44
CA SER A 131 2.10 10.71 -17.00
C SER A 131 1.07 11.80 -17.35
N PHE A 132 0.30 11.57 -18.40
CA PHE A 132 -0.79 12.46 -18.80
C PHE A 132 -1.90 11.70 -19.52
N THR A 133 -3.06 12.33 -19.60
CA THR A 133 -4.16 11.84 -20.44
C THR A 133 -4.90 13.02 -21.04
N ALA A 134 -5.56 12.81 -22.19
CA ALA A 134 -6.29 13.85 -22.89
C ALA A 134 -7.66 13.36 -23.39
N GLY A 135 -8.52 14.29 -23.76
CA GLY A 135 -9.78 14.01 -24.42
C GLY A 135 -10.74 13.18 -23.57
N ARG A 136 -11.42 12.24 -24.20
CA ARG A 136 -12.42 11.38 -23.54
C ARG A 136 -11.86 10.61 -22.37
N ARG A 137 -10.58 10.18 -22.42
CA ARG A 137 -9.93 9.48 -21.30
C ARG A 137 -9.77 10.41 -20.09
N ALA A 138 -9.38 11.68 -20.32
CA ALA A 138 -9.26 12.67 -19.26
C ALA A 138 -10.62 12.98 -18.62
N ILE A 139 -11.67 13.12 -19.42
CA ILE A 139 -13.05 13.33 -18.94
C ILE A 139 -13.52 12.12 -18.11
N ALA A 140 -13.28 10.90 -18.58
CA ALA A 140 -13.65 9.69 -17.85
C ALA A 140 -12.90 9.58 -16.51
N LEU A 141 -11.60 9.89 -16.48
CA LEU A 141 -10.80 9.92 -15.27
C LEU A 141 -11.33 10.97 -14.28
N SER A 142 -11.65 12.19 -14.76
CA SER A 142 -12.25 13.24 -13.92
C SER A 142 -13.58 12.79 -13.32
N ALA A 143 -14.46 12.18 -14.11
CA ALA A 143 -15.74 11.68 -13.64
C ALA A 143 -15.57 10.58 -12.58
N SER A 144 -14.62 9.66 -12.78
CA SER A 144 -14.27 8.62 -11.80
C SER A 144 -13.72 9.22 -10.51
N SER A 145 -12.84 10.22 -10.61
CA SER A 145 -12.27 10.93 -9.45
C SER A 145 -13.35 11.63 -8.63
N VAL A 146 -14.29 12.32 -9.28
CA VAL A 146 -15.44 12.95 -8.60
C VAL A 146 -16.31 11.88 -7.94
N GLY A 147 -16.54 10.73 -8.57
CA GLY A 147 -17.25 9.60 -7.99
C GLY A 147 -16.57 9.04 -6.73
N ALA A 148 -15.26 8.89 -6.77
CA ALA A 148 -14.44 8.45 -5.64
C ALA A 148 -14.51 9.46 -4.47
N MET A 149 -14.37 10.76 -4.75
CA MET A 149 -14.49 11.83 -3.75
C MET A 149 -15.86 11.82 -3.05
N ARG A 150 -16.94 11.66 -3.81
CA ARG A 150 -18.30 11.53 -3.24
C ARG A 150 -18.43 10.30 -2.33
N SER A 151 -17.81 9.19 -2.70
CA SER A 151 -17.84 7.97 -1.89
C SER A 151 -17.06 8.13 -0.60
N MET A 152 -15.87 8.73 -0.65
CA MET A 152 -15.07 9.06 0.54
C MET A 152 -15.77 10.05 1.46
N ALA A 153 -16.39 11.11 0.90
CA ALA A 153 -17.14 12.09 1.67
C ALA A 153 -18.30 11.44 2.44
N ARG A 154 -19.01 10.50 1.82
CA ARG A 154 -20.05 9.72 2.51
C ARG A 154 -19.49 8.81 3.60
N LEU A 155 -18.37 8.12 3.33
CA LEU A 155 -17.74 7.22 4.29
C LEU A 155 -17.28 7.94 5.55
N TRP A 156 -16.75 9.16 5.40
CA TRP A 156 -16.24 9.95 6.52
C TRP A 156 -17.21 11.04 7.01
N SER A 157 -18.43 11.08 6.46
CA SER A 157 -19.48 12.06 6.83
C SER A 157 -18.96 13.51 6.81
N CYS A 158 -18.28 13.88 5.71
CA CYS A 158 -17.72 15.22 5.49
C CYS A 158 -18.21 15.83 4.16
N GLY A 159 -17.82 17.08 3.88
CA GLY A 159 -18.05 17.72 2.60
C GLY A 159 -17.31 17.04 1.46
N GLN A 160 -17.70 17.37 0.20
CA GLN A 160 -17.17 16.73 -1.01
C GLN A 160 -15.92 17.43 -1.57
N GLY A 161 -15.46 18.50 -0.93
CA GLY A 161 -14.24 19.20 -1.31
C GLY A 161 -13.00 18.34 -1.05
N ALA A 162 -11.96 18.50 -1.89
CA ALA A 162 -10.71 17.73 -1.74
C ALA A 162 -10.06 17.95 -0.36
N GLU A 163 -10.05 19.21 0.11
CA GLU A 163 -9.50 19.59 1.41
C GLU A 163 -10.29 18.99 2.56
N GLU A 164 -11.64 18.97 2.46
CA GLU A 164 -12.52 18.43 3.50
C GLU A 164 -12.34 16.91 3.64
N VAL A 165 -12.23 16.21 2.50
CA VAL A 165 -11.97 14.77 2.46
C VAL A 165 -10.57 14.45 2.99
N ALA A 166 -9.54 15.21 2.60
CA ALA A 166 -8.18 15.05 3.10
C ALA A 166 -8.09 15.29 4.61
N ALA A 167 -8.74 16.34 5.10
CA ALA A 167 -8.81 16.64 6.54
C ALA A 167 -9.57 15.55 7.32
N ALA A 168 -10.64 14.99 6.77
CA ALA A 168 -11.37 13.89 7.39
C ALA A 168 -10.52 12.62 7.45
N ALA A 169 -9.77 12.29 6.39
CA ALA A 169 -8.82 11.17 6.36
C ALA A 169 -7.70 11.34 7.41
N SER A 170 -7.14 12.55 7.53
CA SER A 170 -6.13 12.85 8.55
C SER A 170 -6.68 12.62 9.96
N ARG A 171 -7.84 13.17 10.28
CA ARG A 171 -8.48 12.95 11.59
C ARG A 171 -8.75 11.47 11.88
N ALA A 172 -9.16 10.70 10.88
CA ALA A 172 -9.38 9.26 11.05
C ALA A 172 -8.07 8.54 11.38
N ASN A 173 -6.97 8.88 10.70
CA ASN A 173 -5.64 8.33 10.99
C ASN A 173 -5.15 8.69 12.40
N ASP A 174 -5.33 9.94 12.83
CA ASP A 174 -4.96 10.39 14.17
C ASP A 174 -5.76 9.64 15.24
N THR A 175 -7.07 9.51 15.03
CA THR A 175 -7.95 8.73 15.93
C THR A 175 -7.50 7.26 16.00
N LEU A 176 -7.17 6.64 14.87
CA LEU A 176 -6.66 5.27 14.82
C LEU A 176 -5.34 5.12 15.58
N ALA A 177 -4.42 6.08 15.45
CA ALA A 177 -3.16 6.09 16.19
C ALA A 177 -3.40 6.20 17.72
N ASP A 178 -4.31 7.07 18.14
CA ASP A 178 -4.68 7.23 19.54
C ASP A 178 -5.36 5.98 20.11
N LEU A 179 -6.27 5.36 19.36
CA LEU A 179 -6.91 4.11 19.77
C LEU A 179 -5.89 2.99 19.95
N LYS A 180 -4.95 2.82 19.03
CA LYS A 180 -3.85 1.84 19.14
C LYS A 180 -2.97 2.10 20.38
N LYS A 181 -2.70 3.37 20.69
CA LYS A 181 -1.93 3.74 21.90
C LYS A 181 -2.69 3.42 23.17
N ARG A 182 -4.00 3.68 23.20
CA ARG A 182 -4.88 3.33 24.34
C ARG A 182 -5.00 1.83 24.50
N GLU A 183 -5.21 1.09 23.42
CA GLU A 183 -5.24 -0.38 23.43
C GLU A 183 -3.96 -0.95 24.05
N LYS A 184 -2.79 -0.49 23.56
CA LYS A 184 -1.49 -0.93 24.10
C LYS A 184 -1.36 -0.66 25.60
N LYS A 185 -1.83 0.51 26.07
CA LYS A 185 -1.81 0.85 27.49
C LYS A 185 -2.71 -0.08 28.33
N LEU A 186 -3.93 -0.34 27.85
CA LEU A 186 -4.86 -1.26 28.53
C LEU A 186 -4.34 -2.70 28.57
N LEU A 187 -3.77 -3.17 27.45
CA LEU A 187 -3.14 -4.49 27.41
C LEU A 187 -1.94 -4.61 28.37
N ALA A 188 -1.15 -3.55 28.52
CA ALA A 188 -0.06 -3.52 29.49
C ALA A 188 -0.58 -3.58 30.95
N GLU A 189 -1.67 -2.89 31.25
CA GLU A 189 -2.33 -2.95 32.56
C GLU A 189 -2.89 -4.35 32.84
N ILE A 190 -3.60 -4.93 31.87
CA ILE A 190 -4.10 -6.32 31.96
C ILE A 190 -2.94 -7.30 32.15
N ALA A 191 -1.82 -7.10 31.45
CA ALA A 191 -0.64 -7.95 31.62
C ALA A 191 -0.10 -7.95 33.05
N THR A 192 -0.20 -6.81 33.76
CA THR A 192 0.22 -6.74 35.18
C THR A 192 -0.61 -7.65 36.07
N TYR A 193 -1.94 -7.65 35.91
CA TYR A 193 -2.81 -8.56 36.67
C TYR A 193 -2.53 -10.04 36.34
N GLU A 194 -2.26 -10.36 35.08
CA GLU A 194 -1.88 -11.73 34.70
C GLU A 194 -0.52 -12.12 35.28
N VAL A 195 0.43 -11.20 35.32
CA VAL A 195 1.74 -11.43 35.97
C VAL A 195 1.60 -11.77 37.44
N ASP A 196 0.77 -11.01 38.16
CA ASP A 196 0.54 -11.26 39.59
C ASP A 196 -0.16 -12.62 39.83
N ARG A 197 -1.14 -12.97 38.99
CA ARG A 197 -1.78 -14.29 39.00
C ARG A 197 -0.76 -15.41 38.76
N ILE A 198 0.04 -15.30 37.69
CA ILE A 198 1.05 -16.29 37.33
C ILE A 198 2.04 -16.47 38.49
N LYS A 199 2.56 -15.39 39.06
CA LYS A 199 3.50 -15.47 40.21
C LYS A 199 2.93 -16.17 41.41
N SER A 200 1.62 -16.11 41.66
CA SER A 200 0.98 -16.81 42.72
C SER A 200 0.72 -18.30 42.40
N GLU A 201 0.49 -18.61 41.13
CA GLU A 201 0.18 -19.96 40.67
C GLU A 201 1.43 -20.83 40.44
N VAL A 202 2.57 -20.26 40.02
CA VAL A 202 3.82 -21.01 39.79
C VAL A 202 4.32 -21.76 41.04
N GLN A 203 3.95 -21.30 42.23
CA GLN A 203 4.27 -21.97 43.51
C GLN A 203 3.43 -23.23 43.77
N LYS A 204 2.29 -23.36 43.07
CA LYS A 204 1.31 -24.43 43.30
C LYS A 204 1.19 -25.39 42.12
N GLU A 205 1.40 -24.89 40.91
CA GLU A 205 1.16 -25.62 39.66
C GLU A 205 2.40 -25.59 38.77
N LYS A 206 2.71 -26.71 38.13
CA LYS A 206 3.86 -26.81 37.20
C LYS A 206 3.53 -26.30 35.80
N ALA A 207 2.26 -26.27 35.37
CA ALA A 207 1.86 -25.69 34.12
C ALA A 207 0.70 -24.72 34.32
N ILE A 208 0.86 -23.50 33.81
CA ILE A 208 -0.10 -22.42 33.97
C ILE A 208 -0.71 -22.07 32.60
N TRP A 209 -2.04 -22.12 32.56
CA TRP A 209 -2.82 -21.74 31.39
C TRP A 209 -3.14 -20.25 31.40
N VAL A 210 -2.81 -19.58 30.27
CA VAL A 210 -3.17 -18.17 30.01
C VAL A 210 -3.89 -18.07 28.68
N TYR A 211 -5.10 -17.56 28.68
CA TYR A 211 -5.89 -17.35 27.46
C TYR A 211 -6.45 -15.95 27.37
N ARG A 212 -6.30 -15.35 26.19
CA ARG A 212 -6.88 -14.06 25.87
C ARG A 212 -7.30 -14.05 24.40
N ALA A 213 -8.59 -13.84 24.13
CA ALA A 213 -9.15 -13.86 22.77
C ALA A 213 -8.53 -12.77 21.87
N ASP A 214 -8.51 -11.54 22.34
CA ASP A 214 -8.18 -10.35 21.56
C ASP A 214 -6.76 -9.83 21.83
N THR A 215 -5.75 -10.73 21.86
CA THR A 215 -4.37 -10.32 22.06
C THR A 215 -3.43 -10.92 21.03
N GLY A 216 -2.31 -10.24 20.81
CA GLY A 216 -1.22 -10.72 19.95
C GLY A 216 -0.04 -11.27 20.72
N LEU A 217 0.97 -11.73 20.00
CA LEU A 217 2.23 -12.23 20.55
C LEU A 217 2.96 -11.22 21.45
N GLU A 218 2.76 -9.91 21.20
CA GLU A 218 3.36 -8.84 22.01
C GLU A 218 2.88 -8.88 23.46
N PHE A 219 1.61 -9.18 23.70
CA PHE A 219 1.04 -9.34 25.04
C PHE A 219 1.73 -10.46 25.81
N PHE A 220 1.86 -11.64 25.19
CA PHE A 220 2.54 -12.78 25.82
C PHE A 220 4.03 -12.52 26.06
N THR A 221 4.69 -11.83 25.12
CA THR A 221 6.09 -11.43 25.30
C THR A 221 6.26 -10.47 26.48
N GLY A 222 5.30 -9.55 26.65
CA GLY A 222 5.27 -8.61 27.79
C GLY A 222 5.09 -9.34 29.15
N ILE A 223 4.24 -10.37 29.21
CA ILE A 223 4.08 -11.22 30.39
C ILE A 223 5.37 -11.99 30.66
N ILE A 224 5.92 -12.70 29.68
CA ILE A 224 7.15 -13.48 29.80
C ILE A 224 8.28 -12.63 30.38
N ALA A 225 8.47 -11.43 29.90
CA ALA A 225 9.54 -10.53 30.36
C ALA A 225 9.47 -10.24 31.86
N GLN A 226 8.26 -10.25 32.44
CA GLN A 226 8.02 -9.94 33.86
C GLN A 226 7.98 -11.16 34.79
N VAL A 227 7.69 -12.36 34.24
CA VAL A 227 7.56 -13.59 35.03
C VAL A 227 8.71 -14.57 34.85
N LYS A 228 9.64 -14.32 33.96
CA LYS A 228 10.70 -15.25 33.53
C LYS A 228 11.49 -15.82 34.72
N GLU A 229 11.86 -15.01 35.70
CA GLU A 229 12.64 -15.44 36.88
C GLU A 229 11.80 -16.33 37.81
N SER A 230 10.52 -16.00 38.03
CA SER A 230 9.62 -16.78 38.84
C SER A 230 9.32 -18.14 38.21
N VAL A 231 9.07 -18.16 36.89
CA VAL A 231 8.78 -19.40 36.15
C VAL A 231 9.99 -20.33 36.14
N LYS A 232 11.20 -19.82 35.96
CA LYS A 232 12.44 -20.60 35.99
C LYS A 232 12.77 -21.10 37.40
N GLY A 233 12.65 -20.23 38.39
CA GLY A 233 12.96 -20.59 39.78
C GLY A 233 12.11 -21.74 40.29
N GLU A 234 10.87 -21.86 39.89
CA GLU A 234 9.95 -22.94 40.29
C GLU A 234 9.92 -24.11 39.27
N GLY A 235 10.72 -24.05 38.18
CA GLY A 235 10.73 -25.07 37.13
C GLY A 235 9.36 -25.24 36.45
N ALA A 236 8.61 -24.15 36.32
CA ALA A 236 7.25 -24.16 35.76
C ALA A 236 7.25 -23.90 34.23
N VAL A 237 6.09 -24.07 33.61
CA VAL A 237 5.88 -23.80 32.21
C VAL A 237 4.56 -23.04 31.99
N LEU A 238 4.56 -22.06 31.11
CA LEU A 238 3.37 -21.33 30.69
C LEU A 238 2.88 -21.88 29.35
N LEU A 239 1.59 -22.18 29.24
CA LEU A 239 0.89 -22.43 28.01
C LEU A 239 -0.07 -21.25 27.75
N MET A 240 0.25 -20.42 26.77
CA MET A 240 -0.50 -19.20 26.45
C MET A 240 -1.14 -19.34 25.10
N ALA A 241 -2.41 -18.96 24.95
CA ALA A 241 -3.14 -19.00 23.69
C ALA A 241 -3.98 -17.73 23.46
N SER A 242 -4.10 -17.32 22.19
CA SER A 242 -4.97 -16.22 21.77
C SER A 242 -5.82 -16.61 20.56
N GLY A 243 -6.86 -15.82 20.31
CA GLY A 243 -7.82 -16.03 19.23
C GLY A 243 -9.13 -16.63 19.70
N GLU A 244 -10.13 -16.60 18.85
CA GLU A 244 -11.49 -17.12 19.07
C GLU A 244 -11.79 -18.26 18.12
N GLU A 245 -12.80 -19.06 18.45
CA GLU A 245 -13.33 -20.07 17.51
C GLU A 245 -13.64 -19.48 16.15
N LYS A 246 -13.29 -20.21 15.09
CA LYS A 246 -13.41 -19.80 13.66
C LYS A 246 -12.50 -18.63 13.26
N LYS A 247 -11.61 -18.16 14.13
CA LYS A 247 -10.60 -17.16 13.83
C LYS A 247 -9.19 -17.74 13.99
N SER A 248 -8.22 -17.04 13.44
CA SER A 248 -6.81 -17.38 13.65
C SER A 248 -6.36 -17.03 15.06
N GLY A 249 -5.30 -17.72 15.54
CA GLY A 249 -4.73 -17.43 16.83
C GLY A 249 -3.27 -17.79 16.92
N SER A 250 -2.71 -17.58 18.11
CA SER A 250 -1.31 -17.88 18.43
C SER A 250 -1.21 -18.67 19.72
N ILE A 251 -0.19 -19.53 19.78
CA ILE A 251 0.16 -20.28 20.98
C ILE A 251 1.60 -19.94 21.32
N VAL A 252 1.89 -19.75 22.58
CA VAL A 252 3.25 -19.59 23.11
C VAL A 252 3.41 -20.50 24.32
N ILE A 253 4.49 -21.29 24.32
CA ILE A 253 4.91 -22.11 25.45
C ILE A 253 6.24 -21.53 25.93
N TYR A 254 6.36 -21.29 27.24
CA TYR A 254 7.56 -20.71 27.82
C TYR A 254 7.85 -21.28 29.19
N GLY A 255 9.08 -21.67 29.49
CA GLY A 255 9.49 -22.17 30.79
C GLY A 255 10.70 -23.09 30.74
N GLU A 256 10.73 -24.07 31.66
CA GLU A 256 11.80 -25.07 31.70
C GLU A 256 11.91 -25.85 30.38
N PRO A 257 13.09 -25.96 29.77
CA PRO A 257 13.25 -26.54 28.41
C PRO A 257 12.68 -27.96 28.28
N ALA A 258 12.84 -28.81 29.28
CA ALA A 258 12.28 -30.16 29.28
C ALA A 258 10.74 -30.14 29.26
N HIS A 259 10.13 -29.27 30.06
CA HIS A 259 8.68 -29.09 30.10
C HIS A 259 8.13 -28.47 28.83
N VAL A 260 8.84 -27.50 28.25
CA VAL A 260 8.48 -26.87 26.93
C VAL A 260 8.45 -27.92 25.82
N GLN A 261 9.44 -28.83 25.80
CA GLN A 261 9.49 -29.89 24.81
C GLN A 261 8.32 -30.86 24.92
N VAL A 262 8.04 -31.34 26.15
CA VAL A 262 6.93 -32.28 26.41
C VAL A 262 5.58 -31.60 26.09
N LEU A 263 5.37 -30.37 26.55
CA LEU A 263 4.11 -29.68 26.37
C LEU A 263 3.89 -29.32 24.88
N THR A 264 4.97 -29.01 24.12
CA THR A 264 4.89 -28.81 22.69
C THR A 264 4.38 -30.05 21.96
N GLY A 265 4.88 -31.25 22.32
CA GLY A 265 4.40 -32.52 21.75
C GLY A 265 2.89 -32.70 21.99
N LYS A 266 2.46 -32.53 23.23
CA LYS A 266 1.02 -32.65 23.59
C LYS A 266 0.14 -31.63 22.86
N VAL A 267 0.61 -30.39 22.68
CA VAL A 267 -0.11 -29.35 21.93
C VAL A 267 -0.20 -29.70 20.44
N GLN A 268 0.86 -30.26 19.85
CA GLN A 268 0.86 -30.69 18.46
C GLN A 268 -0.03 -31.90 18.21
N GLU A 269 -0.12 -32.82 19.16
CA GLU A 269 -1.06 -33.95 19.15
C GLU A 269 -2.51 -33.49 19.28
N ALA A 270 -2.79 -32.50 20.14
CA ALA A 270 -4.14 -31.98 20.37
C ALA A 270 -4.64 -31.08 19.20
N LEU A 271 -3.74 -30.52 18.42
CA LEU A 271 -4.03 -29.55 17.37
C LEU A 271 -3.49 -30.00 16.01
N GLU A 272 -4.31 -30.62 15.18
CA GLU A 272 -3.96 -30.95 13.83
C GLU A 272 -3.55 -29.71 13.03
N GLY A 273 -2.34 -29.73 12.44
CA GLY A 273 -1.89 -28.71 11.49
C GLY A 273 -1.37 -27.41 12.12
N VAL A 274 -1.13 -27.35 13.43
CA VAL A 274 -0.46 -26.21 14.04
C VAL A 274 0.96 -26.07 13.49
N LYS A 275 1.26 -24.92 12.91
CA LYS A 275 2.61 -24.59 12.43
C LYS A 275 3.33 -23.76 13.50
N GLY A 276 4.45 -24.26 13.96
CA GLY A 276 5.20 -23.56 14.99
C GLY A 276 6.67 -23.93 15.00
N GLY A 277 7.45 -23.18 15.78
CA GLY A 277 8.88 -23.37 15.93
C GLY A 277 9.37 -22.72 17.21
N GLY A 278 10.54 -23.16 17.64
CA GLY A 278 11.20 -22.68 18.86
C GLY A 278 12.17 -23.73 19.37
N LYS A 279 13.08 -23.35 20.25
CA LYS A 279 14.06 -24.23 20.85
C LYS A 279 14.38 -23.77 22.27
N GLY A 280 14.58 -24.75 23.18
CA GLY A 280 14.91 -24.46 24.55
C GLY A 280 13.69 -23.93 25.32
N GLU A 281 13.80 -22.78 25.93
CA GLU A 281 12.83 -22.19 26.86
C GLU A 281 11.53 -21.66 26.19
N LYS A 282 11.47 -21.57 24.88
CA LYS A 282 10.31 -20.98 24.18
C LYS A 282 9.96 -21.74 22.91
N TRP A 283 8.68 -22.03 22.75
CA TRP A 283 8.08 -22.45 21.50
C TRP A 283 6.89 -21.54 21.18
N GLN A 284 6.65 -21.26 19.89
CA GLN A 284 5.49 -20.53 19.45
C GLN A 284 4.88 -21.14 18.19
N GLY A 285 3.56 -21.18 18.14
CA GLY A 285 2.80 -21.71 17.03
C GLY A 285 1.71 -20.74 16.57
N LYS A 286 1.34 -20.86 15.30
CA LYS A 286 0.20 -20.17 14.70
C LYS A 286 -0.90 -21.18 14.40
N VAL A 287 -2.10 -20.88 14.86
CA VAL A 287 -3.32 -21.60 14.50
C VAL A 287 -4.04 -20.80 13.42
N THR A 288 -4.29 -21.42 12.27
CA THR A 288 -4.93 -20.74 11.15
C THR A 288 -6.40 -20.47 11.45
N GLU A 289 -7.06 -21.43 12.07
CA GLU A 289 -8.45 -21.34 12.49
C GLU A 289 -8.68 -22.27 13.71
N TRP A 290 -9.21 -21.70 14.79
CA TRP A 290 -9.60 -22.46 15.96
C TRP A 290 -10.89 -23.27 15.70
N LYS A 291 -10.80 -24.57 15.85
CA LYS A 291 -11.97 -25.44 15.81
C LYS A 291 -12.65 -25.47 17.18
N LYS A 292 -13.94 -25.79 17.18
CA LYS A 292 -14.73 -25.91 18.43
C LYS A 292 -14.07 -26.86 19.43
N GLY A 293 -13.92 -26.43 20.65
CA GLY A 293 -13.38 -27.25 21.76
C GLY A 293 -11.85 -27.32 21.82
N GLN A 294 -11.09 -26.83 20.84
CA GLN A 294 -9.63 -26.90 20.86
C GLN A 294 -9.00 -26.06 21.97
N LEU A 295 -9.54 -24.88 22.27
CA LEU A 295 -9.06 -24.05 23.37
C LEU A 295 -9.27 -24.71 24.73
N GLU A 296 -10.42 -25.34 24.94
CA GLU A 296 -10.68 -26.08 26.16
C GLU A 296 -9.79 -27.33 26.26
N GLY A 297 -9.54 -28.00 25.12
CA GLY A 297 -8.59 -29.11 25.06
C GLY A 297 -7.18 -28.69 25.47
N LEU A 298 -6.69 -27.52 25.04
CA LEU A 298 -5.39 -27.00 25.47
C LEU A 298 -5.34 -26.66 26.95
N LYS A 299 -6.43 -26.17 27.51
CA LYS A 299 -6.55 -25.91 28.95
C LYS A 299 -6.45 -27.19 29.74
N GLU A 300 -7.10 -28.28 29.30
CA GLU A 300 -6.97 -29.61 29.93
C GLU A 300 -5.56 -30.19 29.74
N VAL A 301 -4.89 -29.94 28.61
CA VAL A 301 -3.47 -30.31 28.43
C VAL A 301 -2.58 -29.64 29.49
N ALA A 302 -2.79 -28.36 29.79
CA ALA A 302 -2.06 -27.65 30.83
C ALA A 302 -2.37 -28.25 32.23
N ARG A 303 -3.64 -28.48 32.54
CA ARG A 303 -4.07 -29.07 33.84
C ARG A 303 -3.53 -30.49 34.07
N SER A 304 -3.61 -31.34 33.06
CA SER A 304 -3.10 -32.70 33.14
C SER A 304 -1.56 -32.75 33.26
N PHE A 305 -0.87 -31.72 32.80
CA PHE A 305 0.57 -31.62 32.93
C PHE A 305 1.00 -31.39 34.38
N SER A 306 0.29 -30.54 35.12
CA SER A 306 0.56 -30.28 36.54
C SER A 306 0.44 -31.55 37.42
N GLY A 307 -0.40 -32.52 37.03
CA GLY A 307 -0.60 -33.77 37.71
C GLY A 307 0.39 -34.91 37.40
N SER A 308 1.18 -34.79 36.35
CA SER A 308 2.04 -35.89 35.85
C SER A 308 3.51 -35.83 36.31
N THR A 309 3.92 -34.81 37.05
CA THR A 309 5.30 -34.63 37.52
C THR A 309 5.64 -35.48 38.79
N ASP A 310 4.66 -36.11 39.42
CA ASP A 310 4.88 -36.93 40.64
C ASP A 310 5.17 -38.42 40.40
N MET A 311 5.36 -38.86 39.14
CA MET A 311 5.60 -40.28 38.82
C MET A 311 7.00 -40.60 38.29
N SER A 312 8.02 -39.78 38.57
CA SER A 312 9.42 -40.13 38.28
C SER A 312 10.32 -39.68 39.44
N SER A 313 10.34 -40.46 40.50
CA SER A 313 11.39 -40.55 41.50
C SER A 313 11.87 -41.99 41.59
#